data_5e9c11197b388854b71ca699b0bbd18f
#
_entry.id   5e9c11197b388854b71ca699b0bbd18f
#
_cell.length_a   1.000
_cell.length_b   1.000
_cell.length_c   1.000
_cell.angle_alpha   90.00
_cell.angle_beta   90.00
_cell.angle_gamma   90.00
#
_symmetry.space_group_name_H-M   'P 1'
#
loop_
_entity.id
_entity.type
_entity.pdbx_description
1 polymer ?
#
loop_
_entity_poly.entity_id
_entity_poly.type
_entity_poly.pdbx_seq_one_letter_code
_entity_poly.pdbx_strand_id
1 'polypeptide(L)'
;MRNLWILTRFLLKSGPGKSNQKSGKKKAFSDGGRIVVYLLLGVCLLPVSVLLFLLGYSGYTFLQPLGLETLLIEFVCAIGMMVIFFYGLPLFLSEYYMDSDLLKLLPLPFTPAQIVGAKGFCCLLNEYYLIVLLFFPFLLGYGISAKMGIFYWINMILACLIFPVVPLVYAAVLTMLVMRLFKNIRNKDFLSYLGFAASLIFAIGINVFSRSIGNFEMQDIMNLMESQKGTLRAFRTIFPNLPLMTGSLADASFLKMILYIATTAVILAVFFALAWKIYLPAVLGMSETTSEKRILSKEEVTRTVKSKNPVRTYAMIEWKKLYRTPAWFMNCVLMPLIWPVFMLGIALISIISSLGMAKTTGLWTRLVADGTIFRLLKGELPVAVAVLTASGIAVMMSMFCVISATAMSRKGSEYIYMKCIPMSYHDQIRAMLVSGILISLLGTLPYALVFNIIAVVFGLHPATLLYTTAITVLFTLFVNYEQLLFDLAFPKLNWENETAAIKSNNRSLISVLIDLTVGAILIGAGYLLYGKLHLNIHITTSVMILLTAVLTFAMRTALFKWGVQVMEHLESA
;
A
#
# COMPACT_ATOMS: atom_id res chain seq x y z
N MET A 1 -29.23 19.20 -10.49
CA MET A 1 -28.85 18.75 -9.13
C MET A 1 -29.47 17.43 -8.71
N ARG A 2 -30.77 17.19 -8.91
CA ARG A 2 -31.45 15.93 -8.53
C ARG A 2 -30.82 14.66 -9.17
N ASN A 3 -30.53 14.70 -10.46
CA ASN A 3 -29.91 13.58 -11.18
C ASN A 3 -28.49 13.26 -10.70
N LEU A 4 -27.69 14.28 -10.40
CA LEU A 4 -26.34 14.11 -9.85
C LEU A 4 -26.40 13.42 -8.47
N TRP A 5 -27.33 13.86 -7.61
CA TRP A 5 -27.49 13.26 -6.28
C TRP A 5 -27.98 11.81 -6.35
N ILE A 6 -28.91 11.50 -7.27
CA ILE A 6 -29.38 10.13 -7.51
C ILE A 6 -28.23 9.24 -7.98
N LEU A 7 -27.43 9.72 -8.94
CA LEU A 7 -26.28 8.99 -9.47
C LEU A 7 -25.22 8.76 -8.40
N THR A 8 -24.88 9.79 -7.62
CA THR A 8 -23.94 9.67 -6.50
C THR A 8 -24.40 8.65 -5.47
N ARG A 9 -25.69 8.71 -5.07
CA ARG A 9 -26.27 7.74 -4.13
C ARG A 9 -26.25 6.31 -4.69
N PHE A 10 -26.48 6.15 -5.99
CA PHE A 10 -26.39 4.86 -6.66
C PHE A 10 -24.95 4.35 -6.64
N LEU A 11 -23.96 5.17 -7.04
CA LEU A 11 -22.54 4.80 -7.04
C LEU A 11 -22.04 4.46 -5.63
N LEU A 12 -22.43 5.20 -4.60
CA LEU A 12 -22.11 4.90 -3.21
C LEU A 12 -22.75 3.60 -2.71
N LYS A 13 -23.94 3.24 -3.23
CA LYS A 13 -24.58 1.96 -2.91
C LYS A 13 -24.03 0.79 -3.71
N SER A 14 -23.63 1.04 -4.96
CA SER A 14 -23.08 0.05 -5.89
C SER A 14 -21.56 -0.06 -5.78
N GLY A 15 -20.91 0.74 -4.96
CA GLY A 15 -19.45 0.81 -4.83
C GLY A 15 -18.79 -0.55 -4.63
N PRO A 16 -17.50 -0.70 -4.97
CA PRO A 16 -16.79 -1.96 -5.04
C PRO A 16 -16.94 -2.75 -3.72
N GLY A 17 -17.63 -3.86 -3.79
CA GLY A 17 -17.93 -4.75 -2.65
C GLY A 17 -19.39 -4.79 -2.19
N LYS A 18 -20.32 -4.03 -2.80
CA LYS A 18 -21.76 -4.11 -2.53
C LYS A 18 -22.50 -4.72 -3.72
N SER A 19 -22.22 -5.97 -4.04
CA SER A 19 -23.08 -6.76 -4.93
C SER A 19 -24.49 -6.84 -4.33
N ASN A 20 -25.50 -6.43 -5.10
CA ASN A 20 -26.92 -6.63 -4.79
C ASN A 20 -27.25 -8.13 -4.91
N GLN A 21 -26.78 -8.93 -3.97
CA GLN A 21 -27.29 -10.29 -3.81
C GLN A 21 -28.64 -10.25 -3.09
N LYS A 22 -29.71 -10.21 -3.87
CA LYS A 22 -30.98 -10.84 -3.52
C LYS A 22 -30.77 -12.36 -3.64
N SER A 23 -30.02 -12.94 -2.75
CA SER A 23 -29.99 -14.37 -2.49
C SER A 23 -29.96 -14.55 -0.98
N GLY A 24 -31.01 -15.15 -0.47
CA GLY A 24 -31.27 -15.31 0.95
C GLY A 24 -30.35 -16.35 1.58
N LYS A 25 -29.09 -16.01 1.81
CA LYS A 25 -28.24 -16.73 2.78
C LYS A 25 -27.23 -15.75 3.39
N LYS A 26 -27.25 -15.70 4.71
CA LYS A 26 -26.38 -15.03 5.71
C LYS A 26 -25.29 -14.10 5.15
N LYS A 27 -25.43 -12.79 5.39
CA LYS A 27 -24.37 -11.77 5.29
C LYS A 27 -23.11 -12.30 5.95
N ALA A 28 -22.07 -12.63 5.19
CA ALA A 28 -20.83 -13.22 5.69
C ALA A 28 -20.03 -12.29 6.62
N PHE A 29 -20.31 -11.00 6.59
CA PHE A 29 -19.90 -10.04 7.61
C PHE A 29 -21.07 -9.07 7.82
N SER A 30 -21.60 -9.03 9.04
CA SER A 30 -22.55 -7.99 9.45
C SER A 30 -21.89 -6.61 9.30
N ASP A 31 -22.69 -5.53 9.23
CA ASP A 31 -22.17 -4.16 9.22
C ASP A 31 -21.17 -3.91 10.37
N GLY A 32 -21.27 -4.68 11.47
CA GLY A 32 -20.28 -4.72 12.55
C GLY A 32 -18.89 -5.16 12.14
N GLY A 33 -18.72 -6.11 11.22
CA GLY A 33 -17.39 -6.53 10.76
C GLY A 33 -16.64 -5.45 9.97
N ARG A 34 -17.37 -4.59 9.24
CA ARG A 34 -16.77 -3.42 8.56
C ARG A 34 -16.32 -2.37 9.56
N ILE A 35 -17.12 -2.12 10.60
CA ILE A 35 -16.78 -1.20 11.68
C ILE A 35 -15.50 -1.67 12.38
N VAL A 36 -15.35 -2.97 12.65
CA VAL A 36 -14.13 -3.53 13.25
C VAL A 36 -12.91 -3.31 12.36
N VAL A 37 -13.00 -3.49 11.05
CA VAL A 37 -11.89 -3.23 10.12
C VAL A 37 -11.51 -1.74 10.10
N TYR A 38 -12.48 -0.82 10.07
CA TYR A 38 -12.20 0.62 10.14
C TYR A 38 -11.63 1.03 11.50
N LEU A 39 -12.08 0.42 12.59
CA LEU A 39 -11.52 0.64 13.93
C LEU A 39 -10.07 0.14 14.00
N LEU A 40 -9.77 -1.06 13.49
CA LEU A 40 -8.41 -1.59 13.43
C LEU A 40 -7.49 -0.70 12.60
N LEU A 41 -7.93 -0.26 11.42
CA LEU A 41 -7.18 0.70 10.61
C LEU A 41 -6.97 2.03 11.36
N GLY A 42 -7.99 2.52 12.06
CA GLY A 42 -7.88 3.72 12.91
C GLY A 42 -6.84 3.54 14.02
N VAL A 43 -6.86 2.40 14.71
CA VAL A 43 -5.87 2.08 15.76
C VAL A 43 -4.46 1.97 15.20
N CYS A 44 -4.28 1.33 14.03
CA CYS A 44 -2.96 1.24 13.38
C CYS A 44 -2.39 2.60 12.96
N LEU A 45 -3.26 3.55 12.59
CA LEU A 45 -2.85 4.88 12.15
C LEU A 45 -2.84 5.91 13.30
N LEU A 46 -3.38 5.57 14.47
CA LEU A 46 -3.40 6.43 15.64
C LEU A 46 -2.00 6.92 16.06
N PRO A 47 -0.92 6.09 16.07
CA PRO A 47 0.43 6.58 16.36
C PRO A 47 0.89 7.69 15.42
N VAL A 48 0.56 7.59 14.13
CA VAL A 48 0.89 8.62 13.13
C VAL A 48 0.10 9.91 13.40
N SER A 49 -1.19 9.78 13.72
CA SER A 49 -2.04 10.92 14.08
C SER A 49 -1.52 11.64 15.32
N VAL A 50 -1.08 10.90 16.36
CA VAL A 50 -0.48 11.45 17.57
C VAL A 50 0.83 12.16 17.24
N LEU A 51 1.67 11.58 16.39
CA LEU A 51 2.93 12.19 15.97
C LEU A 51 2.69 13.50 15.21
N LEU A 52 1.70 13.55 14.31
CA LEU A 52 1.32 14.78 13.61
C LEU A 52 0.72 15.83 14.53
N PHE A 53 -0.07 15.43 15.53
CA PHE A 53 -0.54 16.33 16.58
C PHE A 53 0.63 16.94 17.35
N LEU A 54 1.58 16.12 17.78
CA LEU A 54 2.79 16.58 18.48
C LEU A 54 3.64 17.48 17.58
N LEU A 55 3.75 17.20 16.29
CA LEU A 55 4.44 18.05 15.33
C LEU A 55 3.78 19.44 15.22
N GLY A 56 2.45 19.51 15.21
CA GLY A 56 1.72 20.78 15.24
C GLY A 56 1.93 21.53 16.54
N TYR A 57 1.84 20.83 17.68
CA TYR A 57 1.96 21.42 19.01
C TYR A 57 3.39 21.90 19.31
N SER A 58 4.39 21.02 19.19
CA SER A 58 5.78 21.35 19.49
C SER A 58 6.42 22.19 18.39
N GLY A 59 6.03 21.99 17.12
CA GLY A 59 6.51 22.81 16.01
C GLY A 59 6.11 24.28 16.14
N TYR A 60 4.89 24.58 16.59
CA TYR A 60 4.48 25.96 16.90
C TYR A 60 5.34 26.57 18.01
N THR A 61 5.46 25.90 19.16
CA THR A 61 6.25 26.41 20.30
C THR A 61 7.72 26.65 19.94
N PHE A 62 8.28 25.81 19.06
CA PHE A 62 9.67 25.94 18.62
C PHE A 62 9.87 27.08 17.62
N LEU A 63 8.92 27.33 16.70
CA LEU A 63 9.04 28.31 15.63
C LEU A 63 8.50 29.71 16.00
N GLN A 64 7.62 29.79 17.00
CA GLN A 64 7.05 31.06 17.47
C GLN A 64 8.12 32.12 17.85
N PRO A 65 9.19 31.79 18.63
CA PRO A 65 10.22 32.78 18.97
C PRO A 65 10.97 33.31 17.73
N LEU A 66 10.92 32.59 16.60
CA LEU A 66 11.55 32.95 15.35
C LEU A 66 10.61 33.72 14.40
N GLY A 67 9.33 33.87 14.74
CA GLY A 67 8.31 34.49 13.88
C GLY A 67 7.99 33.66 12.62
N LEU A 68 8.15 32.33 12.68
CA LEU A 68 8.10 31.42 11.54
C LEU A 68 6.98 30.39 11.64
N GLU A 69 6.08 30.58 12.61
CA GLU A 69 4.94 29.69 12.87
C GLU A 69 4.01 29.54 11.67
N THR A 70 3.83 30.59 10.85
CA THR A 70 3.00 30.55 9.65
C THR A 70 3.59 29.66 8.56
N LEU A 71 4.93 29.60 8.45
CA LEU A 71 5.62 28.74 7.50
C LEU A 71 5.39 27.26 7.79
N LEU A 72 5.25 26.89 9.06
CA LEU A 72 4.95 25.51 9.45
C LEU A 72 3.61 25.04 8.88
N ILE A 73 2.55 25.83 9.05
CA ILE A 73 1.24 25.50 8.46
C ILE A 73 1.35 25.42 6.95
N GLU A 74 1.99 26.40 6.32
CA GLU A 74 2.09 26.47 4.86
C GLU A 74 2.83 25.27 4.29
N PHE A 75 3.92 24.87 4.93
CA PHE A 75 4.72 23.71 4.52
C PHE A 75 3.96 22.39 4.65
N VAL A 76 3.31 22.17 5.80
CA VAL A 76 2.52 20.94 6.02
C VAL A 76 1.31 20.89 5.08
N CYS A 77 0.66 22.04 4.84
CA CYS A 77 -0.43 22.11 3.87
C CYS A 77 0.04 21.84 2.44
N ALA A 78 1.21 22.37 2.04
CA ALA A 78 1.78 22.12 0.71
C ALA A 78 2.08 20.63 0.50
N ILE A 79 2.71 19.98 1.49
CA ILE A 79 2.95 18.52 1.46
C ILE A 79 1.62 17.77 1.40
N GLY A 80 0.66 18.14 2.24
CA GLY A 80 -0.67 17.51 2.25
C GLY A 80 -1.37 17.59 0.89
N MET A 81 -1.34 18.74 0.22
CA MET A 81 -1.89 18.91 -1.14
C MET A 81 -1.18 17.99 -2.15
N MET A 82 0.14 17.85 -2.05
CA MET A 82 0.90 16.94 -2.92
C MET A 82 0.55 15.49 -2.66
N VAL A 83 0.44 15.07 -1.40
CA VAL A 83 0.04 13.71 -1.04
C VAL A 83 -1.33 13.37 -1.63
N ILE A 84 -2.32 14.28 -1.46
CA ILE A 84 -3.66 14.11 -2.03
C ILE A 84 -3.62 14.06 -3.57
N PHE A 85 -2.82 14.93 -4.20
CA PHE A 85 -2.66 14.93 -5.66
C PHE A 85 -2.13 13.59 -6.18
N PHE A 86 -1.04 13.07 -5.60
CA PHE A 86 -0.43 11.81 -6.05
C PHE A 86 -1.27 10.59 -5.69
N TYR A 87 -1.94 10.58 -4.54
CA TYR A 87 -2.89 9.53 -4.18
C TYR A 87 -4.14 9.58 -5.06
N GLY A 88 -4.59 10.78 -5.42
CA GLY A 88 -5.73 11.00 -6.31
C GLY A 88 -5.52 10.47 -7.73
N LEU A 89 -4.29 10.47 -8.27
CA LEU A 89 -4.02 10.01 -9.63
C LEU A 89 -4.49 8.57 -9.89
N PRO A 90 -4.02 7.55 -9.15
CA PRO A 90 -4.49 6.18 -9.35
C PRO A 90 -5.97 6.00 -8.96
N LEU A 91 -6.47 6.78 -8.00
CA LEU A 91 -7.88 6.77 -7.61
C LEU A 91 -8.77 7.22 -8.77
N PHE A 92 -8.47 8.35 -9.40
CA PHE A 92 -9.21 8.85 -10.57
C PHE A 92 -9.09 7.91 -11.77
N LEU A 93 -7.90 7.36 -12.01
CA LEU A 93 -7.72 6.41 -13.09
C LEU A 93 -8.64 5.19 -12.93
N SER A 94 -8.70 4.66 -11.70
CA SER A 94 -9.56 3.52 -11.36
C SER A 94 -11.04 3.84 -11.53
N GLU A 95 -11.51 4.92 -10.91
CA GLU A 95 -12.93 5.28 -10.85
C GLU A 95 -13.48 5.81 -12.20
N TYR A 96 -12.67 6.56 -12.97
CA TYR A 96 -13.16 7.20 -14.19
C TYR A 96 -13.00 6.34 -15.44
N TYR A 97 -12.00 5.46 -15.50
CA TYR A 97 -11.65 4.76 -16.74
C TYR A 97 -11.61 3.23 -16.62
N MET A 98 -11.36 2.68 -15.42
CA MET A 98 -11.26 1.22 -15.24
C MET A 98 -12.55 0.57 -14.73
N ASP A 99 -13.48 1.36 -14.22
CA ASP A 99 -14.72 0.87 -13.66
C ASP A 99 -15.66 0.30 -14.76
N SER A 100 -16.15 -0.93 -14.55
CA SER A 100 -17.07 -1.62 -15.47
C SER A 100 -18.43 -0.94 -15.58
N ASP A 101 -18.80 -0.12 -14.59
CA ASP A 101 -20.09 0.58 -14.57
C ASP A 101 -20.13 1.73 -15.58
N LEU A 102 -18.99 2.18 -16.08
CA LEU A 102 -18.93 3.25 -17.05
C LEU A 102 -19.73 2.93 -18.34
N LEU A 103 -19.56 1.72 -18.87
CA LEU A 103 -20.29 1.27 -20.08
C LEU A 103 -21.80 1.16 -19.85
N LYS A 104 -22.22 0.89 -18.61
CA LYS A 104 -23.65 0.83 -18.22
C LYS A 104 -24.25 2.22 -18.03
N LEU A 105 -23.42 3.22 -17.68
CA LEU A 105 -23.86 4.60 -17.45
C LEU A 105 -24.00 5.40 -18.74
N LEU A 106 -23.23 5.07 -19.80
CA LEU A 106 -23.23 5.79 -21.07
C LEU A 106 -24.60 5.82 -21.78
N PRO A 107 -25.40 4.74 -21.80
CA PRO A 107 -26.73 4.76 -22.43
C PRO A 107 -27.80 5.47 -21.58
N LEU A 108 -27.50 5.84 -20.35
CA LEU A 108 -28.45 6.53 -19.46
C LEU A 108 -28.46 8.03 -19.74
N PRO A 109 -29.60 8.73 -19.48
CA PRO A 109 -29.77 10.16 -19.79
C PRO A 109 -29.02 11.05 -18.78
N PHE A 110 -27.72 10.80 -18.58
CA PHE A 110 -26.84 11.61 -17.75
C PHE A 110 -25.89 12.42 -18.62
N THR A 111 -25.66 13.67 -18.25
CA THR A 111 -24.64 14.47 -18.90
C THR A 111 -23.23 14.05 -18.44
N PRO A 112 -22.19 14.19 -19.29
CA PRO A 112 -20.82 13.87 -18.91
C PRO A 112 -20.37 14.56 -17.62
N ALA A 113 -20.78 15.82 -17.42
CA ALA A 113 -20.47 16.58 -16.21
C ALA A 113 -21.13 15.97 -14.95
N GLN A 114 -22.33 15.39 -15.07
CA GLN A 114 -22.99 14.70 -13.97
C GLN A 114 -22.26 13.40 -13.61
N ILE A 115 -21.80 12.63 -14.59
CA ILE A 115 -21.03 11.40 -14.36
C ILE A 115 -19.69 11.74 -13.69
N VAL A 116 -18.98 12.74 -14.25
CA VAL A 116 -17.69 13.21 -13.70
C VAL A 116 -17.87 13.74 -12.28
N GLY A 117 -18.91 14.54 -12.03
CA GLY A 117 -19.19 15.10 -10.70
C GLY A 117 -19.54 14.02 -9.66
N ALA A 118 -20.37 13.04 -10.03
CA ALA A 118 -20.76 11.96 -9.12
C ALA A 118 -19.55 11.06 -8.75
N LYS A 119 -18.75 10.68 -9.75
CA LYS A 119 -17.52 9.90 -9.51
C LYS A 119 -16.47 10.71 -8.75
N GLY A 120 -16.31 12.01 -9.06
CA GLY A 120 -15.43 12.92 -8.32
C GLY A 120 -15.83 13.06 -6.85
N PHE A 121 -17.11 13.08 -6.55
CA PHE A 121 -17.59 13.10 -5.17
C PHE A 121 -17.29 11.79 -4.43
N CYS A 122 -17.36 10.64 -5.10
CA CYS A 122 -16.93 9.37 -4.52
C CYS A 122 -15.43 9.38 -4.20
N CYS A 123 -14.59 9.91 -5.11
CA CYS A 123 -13.15 10.09 -4.84
C CYS A 123 -12.90 11.01 -3.65
N LEU A 124 -13.63 12.13 -3.57
CA LEU A 124 -13.53 13.09 -2.47
C LEU A 124 -13.84 12.44 -1.11
N LEU A 125 -14.86 11.59 -1.03
CA LEU A 125 -15.19 10.88 0.20
C LEU A 125 -14.08 9.92 0.66
N ASN A 126 -13.37 9.31 -0.27
CA ASN A 126 -12.22 8.47 0.05
C ASN A 126 -11.05 9.29 0.64
N GLU A 127 -10.86 10.54 0.17
CA GLU A 127 -9.80 11.42 0.69
C GLU A 127 -10.08 11.94 2.10
N TYR A 128 -11.33 12.12 2.48
CA TYR A 128 -11.67 12.61 3.82
C TYR A 128 -11.15 11.70 4.93
N TYR A 129 -11.02 10.41 4.66
CA TYR A 129 -10.41 9.48 5.62
C TYR A 129 -8.96 9.89 5.95
N LEU A 130 -8.16 10.21 4.92
CA LEU A 130 -6.79 10.66 5.10
C LEU A 130 -6.71 12.02 5.81
N ILE A 131 -7.62 12.94 5.48
CA ILE A 131 -7.65 14.28 6.08
C ILE A 131 -7.95 14.20 7.57
N VAL A 132 -8.97 13.45 7.98
CA VAL A 132 -9.33 13.28 9.38
C VAL A 132 -8.19 12.63 10.17
N LEU A 133 -7.45 11.73 9.53
CA LEU A 133 -6.42 10.96 10.22
C LEU A 133 -5.06 11.66 10.27
N LEU A 134 -4.70 12.40 9.24
CA LEU A 134 -3.37 12.99 9.09
C LEU A 134 -3.39 14.52 9.27
N PHE A 135 -4.28 15.21 8.58
CA PHE A 135 -4.25 16.68 8.53
C PHE A 135 -4.94 17.33 9.72
N PHE A 136 -6.09 16.82 10.11
CA PHE A 136 -6.87 17.33 11.24
C PHE A 136 -6.09 17.29 12.58
N PRO A 137 -5.39 16.21 12.97
CA PRO A 137 -4.61 16.18 14.21
C PRO A 137 -3.49 17.23 14.24
N PHE A 138 -2.83 17.48 13.12
CA PHE A 138 -1.81 18.51 13.00
C PHE A 138 -2.37 19.90 13.30
N LEU A 139 -3.50 20.27 12.67
CA LEU A 139 -4.14 21.56 12.89
C LEU A 139 -4.68 21.70 14.31
N LEU A 140 -5.18 20.60 14.92
CA LEU A 140 -5.57 20.59 16.33
C LEU A 140 -4.39 20.93 17.24
N GLY A 141 -3.24 20.27 17.05
CA GLY A 141 -2.02 20.51 17.83
C GLY A 141 -1.55 21.96 17.71
N TYR A 142 -1.53 22.48 16.49
CA TYR A 142 -1.17 23.89 16.23
C TYR A 142 -2.12 24.87 16.93
N GLY A 143 -3.43 24.72 16.75
CA GLY A 143 -4.43 25.63 17.32
C GLY A 143 -4.44 25.65 18.83
N ILE A 144 -4.22 24.49 19.48
CA ILE A 144 -4.11 24.39 20.95
C ILE A 144 -2.84 25.09 21.44
N SER A 145 -1.69 24.84 20.79
CA SER A 145 -0.42 25.45 21.18
C SER A 145 -0.43 26.97 21.00
N ALA A 146 -1.02 27.44 19.92
CA ALA A 146 -1.16 28.87 19.60
C ALA A 146 -2.26 29.59 20.40
N LYS A 147 -3.04 28.85 21.21
CA LYS A 147 -4.20 29.38 21.98
C LYS A 147 -5.16 30.19 21.11
N MET A 148 -5.46 29.66 19.91
CA MET A 148 -6.27 30.34 18.90
C MET A 148 -7.73 30.52 19.33
N GLY A 149 -8.34 31.64 18.90
CA GLY A 149 -9.75 31.97 19.17
C GLY A 149 -10.75 31.14 18.35
N ILE A 150 -12.05 31.36 18.60
CA ILE A 150 -13.16 30.60 17.98
C ILE A 150 -13.14 30.63 16.44
N PHE A 151 -12.71 31.72 15.82
CA PHE A 151 -12.64 31.86 14.37
C PHE A 151 -11.63 30.90 13.73
N TYR A 152 -10.54 30.57 14.43
CA TYR A 152 -9.60 29.56 13.97
C TYR A 152 -10.28 28.18 13.87
N TRP A 153 -11.03 27.78 14.88
CA TRP A 153 -11.70 26.47 14.90
C TRP A 153 -12.75 26.34 13.81
N ILE A 154 -13.49 27.42 13.54
CA ILE A 154 -14.45 27.44 12.42
C ILE A 154 -13.70 27.32 11.09
N ASN A 155 -12.65 28.13 10.90
CA ASN A 155 -11.83 28.11 9.68
C ASN A 155 -11.15 26.76 9.48
N MET A 156 -10.70 26.09 10.55
CA MET A 156 -10.08 24.77 10.52
C MET A 156 -11.06 23.72 9.97
N ILE A 157 -12.30 23.68 10.46
CA ILE A 157 -13.32 22.74 9.97
C ILE A 157 -13.62 23.00 8.49
N LEU A 158 -13.82 24.27 8.10
CA LEU A 158 -14.07 24.65 6.70
C LEU A 158 -12.85 24.33 5.81
N ALA A 159 -11.64 24.59 6.30
CA ALA A 159 -10.43 24.23 5.59
C ALA A 159 -10.33 22.73 5.36
N CYS A 160 -10.54 21.89 6.37
CA CYS A 160 -10.52 20.43 6.24
C CYS A 160 -11.55 19.91 5.23
N LEU A 161 -12.74 20.54 5.15
CA LEU A 161 -13.78 20.17 4.18
C LEU A 161 -13.38 20.49 2.73
N ILE A 162 -12.68 21.60 2.51
CA ILE A 162 -12.40 22.10 1.17
C ILE A 162 -11.01 21.69 0.69
N PHE A 163 -10.10 21.36 1.61
CA PHE A 163 -8.70 21.07 1.36
C PHE A 163 -8.43 20.09 0.21
N PRO A 164 -9.11 18.93 0.09
CA PRO A 164 -8.81 17.97 -0.95
C PRO A 164 -9.31 18.37 -2.34
N VAL A 165 -10.20 19.36 -2.46
CA VAL A 165 -10.89 19.68 -3.72
C VAL A 165 -9.91 20.07 -4.82
N VAL A 166 -9.00 21.00 -4.56
CA VAL A 166 -8.08 21.51 -5.60
C VAL A 166 -7.04 20.48 -6.02
N PRO A 167 -6.32 19.80 -5.12
CA PRO A 167 -5.39 18.74 -5.53
C PRO A 167 -6.07 17.61 -6.30
N LEU A 168 -7.29 17.22 -5.90
CA LEU A 168 -8.09 16.23 -6.61
C LEU A 168 -8.49 16.69 -8.02
N VAL A 169 -8.90 17.96 -8.16
CA VAL A 169 -9.21 18.53 -9.49
C VAL A 169 -7.98 18.46 -10.40
N TYR A 170 -6.79 18.78 -9.89
CA TYR A 170 -5.57 18.70 -10.67
C TYR A 170 -5.23 17.25 -11.06
N ALA A 171 -5.40 16.30 -10.14
CA ALA A 171 -5.24 14.88 -10.42
C ALA A 171 -6.23 14.40 -11.50
N ALA A 172 -7.50 14.82 -11.42
CA ALA A 172 -8.52 14.50 -12.41
C ALA A 172 -8.20 15.07 -13.79
N VAL A 173 -7.82 16.35 -13.87
CA VAL A 173 -7.44 17.01 -15.14
C VAL A 173 -6.23 16.31 -15.76
N LEU A 174 -5.19 16.05 -14.96
CA LEU A 174 -4.00 15.37 -15.46
C LEU A 174 -4.34 13.96 -15.98
N THR A 175 -5.13 13.21 -15.23
CA THR A 175 -5.58 11.86 -15.65
C THR A 175 -6.38 11.94 -16.96
N MET A 176 -7.30 12.91 -17.10
CA MET A 176 -8.06 13.10 -18.34
C MET A 176 -7.18 13.49 -19.52
N LEU A 177 -6.19 14.36 -19.31
CA LEU A 177 -5.23 14.77 -20.34
C LEU A 177 -4.35 13.62 -20.80
N VAL A 178 -3.82 12.84 -19.84
CA VAL A 178 -3.03 11.65 -20.12
C VAL A 178 -3.85 10.67 -20.95
N MET A 179 -5.10 10.38 -20.55
CA MET A 179 -5.98 9.47 -21.27
C MET A 179 -6.34 9.98 -22.67
N ARG A 180 -6.45 11.28 -22.87
CA ARG A 180 -6.69 11.88 -24.18
C ARG A 180 -5.47 11.81 -25.10
N LEU A 181 -4.26 12.08 -24.56
CA LEU A 181 -3.01 12.06 -25.32
C LEU A 181 -2.64 10.63 -25.73
N PHE A 182 -2.84 9.70 -24.81
CA PHE A 182 -2.54 8.28 -25.02
C PHE A 182 -3.71 7.48 -25.60
N LYS A 183 -4.58 8.14 -26.38
CA LYS A 183 -5.71 7.51 -27.09
C LYS A 183 -5.30 6.27 -27.91
N ASN A 184 -4.06 6.24 -28.41
CA ASN A 184 -3.48 5.10 -29.13
C ASN A 184 -2.83 4.03 -28.25
N ILE A 185 -2.59 4.31 -26.95
CA ILE A 185 -2.13 3.29 -26.01
C ILE A 185 -3.35 2.53 -25.52
N ARG A 186 -3.71 1.51 -26.31
CA ARG A 186 -4.86 0.60 -26.12
C ARG A 186 -4.77 -0.27 -24.85
N ASN A 187 -3.71 -0.14 -24.06
CA ASN A 187 -3.42 -1.04 -22.97
C ASN A 187 -3.73 -0.34 -21.64
N LYS A 188 -4.92 -0.61 -21.05
CA LYS A 188 -5.28 -0.18 -19.68
C LYS A 188 -4.20 -0.56 -18.67
N ASP A 189 -3.46 -1.59 -18.99
CA ASP A 189 -2.39 -2.19 -18.23
C ASP A 189 -1.19 -1.24 -18.12
N PHE A 190 -0.78 -0.65 -19.24
CA PHE A 190 0.32 0.33 -19.28
C PHE A 190 0.05 1.54 -18.39
N LEU A 191 -1.20 2.00 -18.37
CA LEU A 191 -1.60 3.17 -17.59
C LEU A 191 -1.55 2.89 -16.08
N SER A 192 -1.91 1.67 -15.67
CA SER A 192 -1.75 1.22 -14.28
C SER A 192 -0.28 1.17 -13.87
N TYR A 193 0.60 0.69 -14.75
CA TYR A 193 2.06 0.70 -14.50
C TYR A 193 2.62 2.11 -14.39
N LEU A 194 2.15 3.03 -15.22
CA LEU A 194 2.59 4.43 -15.20
C LEU A 194 2.16 5.14 -13.90
N GLY A 195 0.92 4.93 -13.46
CA GLY A 195 0.43 5.46 -12.18
C GLY A 195 1.22 4.92 -10.98
N PHE A 196 1.58 3.64 -11.01
CA PHE A 196 2.41 3.05 -9.98
C PHE A 196 3.84 3.58 -10.00
N ALA A 197 4.47 3.68 -11.17
CA ALA A 197 5.82 4.24 -11.31
C ALA A 197 5.86 5.69 -10.78
N ALA A 198 4.84 6.50 -11.09
CA ALA A 198 4.73 7.86 -10.59
C ALA A 198 4.63 7.90 -9.05
N SER A 199 3.79 7.05 -8.44
CA SER A 199 3.67 6.97 -6.97
C SER A 199 4.96 6.46 -6.30
N LEU A 200 5.70 5.56 -6.94
CA LEU A 200 6.97 5.06 -6.44
C LEU A 200 8.07 6.15 -6.50
N ILE A 201 8.17 6.87 -7.61
CA ILE A 201 9.10 8.01 -7.76
C ILE A 201 8.79 9.08 -6.71
N PHE A 202 7.51 9.36 -6.45
CA PHE A 202 7.09 10.30 -5.43
C PHE A 202 7.47 9.83 -4.01
N ALA A 203 7.25 8.55 -3.68
CA ALA A 203 7.62 7.99 -2.38
C ALA A 203 9.15 8.04 -2.15
N ILE A 204 9.95 7.76 -3.18
CA ILE A 204 11.41 7.93 -3.15
C ILE A 204 11.78 9.40 -2.97
N GLY A 205 11.13 10.29 -3.72
CA GLY A 205 11.36 11.74 -3.64
C GLY A 205 11.11 12.30 -2.24
N ILE A 206 9.98 11.94 -1.61
CA ILE A 206 9.69 12.31 -0.20
C ILE A 206 10.77 11.76 0.74
N ASN A 207 11.20 10.52 0.55
CA ASN A 207 12.19 9.89 1.42
C ASN A 207 13.56 10.59 1.31
N VAL A 208 14.00 10.90 0.10
CA VAL A 208 15.24 11.67 -0.13
C VAL A 208 15.12 13.07 0.46
N PHE A 209 13.98 13.73 0.25
CA PHE A 209 13.72 15.07 0.77
C PHE A 209 13.68 15.11 2.31
N SER A 210 13.00 14.16 2.96
CA SER A 210 12.94 14.10 4.42
C SER A 210 14.31 13.89 5.08
N ARG A 211 15.22 13.20 4.40
CA ARG A 211 16.61 13.00 4.88
C ARG A 211 17.48 14.24 4.72
N SER A 212 17.25 15.02 3.68
CA SER A 212 17.91 16.31 3.52
C SER A 212 17.59 17.25 4.68
N ILE A 213 16.40 17.10 5.31
CA ILE A 213 15.97 17.91 6.46
C ILE A 213 16.61 17.43 7.77
N GLY A 214 16.88 16.11 7.93
CA GLY A 214 17.35 15.53 9.18
C GLY A 214 18.78 15.88 9.62
N ASN A 215 19.59 16.49 8.73
CA ASN A 215 21.02 16.77 8.96
C ASN A 215 21.31 18.26 9.21
N PHE A 216 20.30 19.09 9.51
CA PHE A 216 20.49 20.53 9.60
C PHE A 216 20.91 21.00 10.98
N GLU A 217 21.99 21.77 11.04
CA GLU A 217 22.31 22.68 12.13
C GLU A 217 21.38 23.91 12.07
N MET A 218 21.23 24.65 13.18
CA MET A 218 20.35 25.83 13.27
C MET A 218 20.66 26.87 12.15
N GLN A 219 21.92 26.98 11.75
CA GLN A 219 22.40 27.86 10.67
C GLN A 219 21.87 27.39 9.31
N ASP A 220 21.81 26.09 9.11
CA ASP A 220 21.28 25.51 7.85
C ASP A 220 19.77 25.67 7.77
N ILE A 221 19.06 25.63 8.91
CA ILE A 221 17.64 25.93 8.96
C ILE A 221 17.37 27.39 8.51
N MET A 222 18.18 28.33 8.93
CA MET A 222 18.05 29.73 8.52
C MET A 222 18.37 29.92 7.02
N ASN A 223 19.43 29.29 6.52
CA ASN A 223 19.78 29.32 5.09
C ASN A 223 18.75 28.61 4.21
N LEU A 224 18.18 27.50 4.70
CA LEU A 224 17.07 26.82 4.03
C LEU A 224 15.81 27.67 4.00
N MET A 225 15.53 28.43 5.05
CA MET A 225 14.39 29.30 5.09
C MET A 225 14.48 30.43 4.07
N GLU A 226 15.68 30.89 3.77
CA GLU A 226 15.93 31.82 2.67
C GLU A 226 15.81 31.16 1.29
N SER A 227 16.33 29.95 1.13
CA SER A 227 16.19 29.15 -0.09
C SER A 227 14.80 28.56 -0.28
N GLN A 228 14.08 28.23 0.82
CA GLN A 228 12.71 27.70 0.78
C GLN A 228 11.64 28.74 0.43
N LYS A 229 11.96 30.05 0.52
CA LYS A 229 11.10 31.06 -0.12
C LYS A 229 10.89 30.77 -1.60
N GLY A 230 11.89 30.16 -2.27
CA GLY A 230 11.78 29.68 -3.65
C GLY A 230 10.86 28.47 -3.83
N THR A 231 11.00 27.47 -2.94
CA THR A 231 10.20 26.22 -3.00
C THR A 231 8.73 26.48 -2.65
N LEU A 232 8.47 27.22 -1.57
CA LEU A 232 7.10 27.66 -1.23
C LEU A 232 6.50 28.54 -2.30
N ARG A 233 7.30 29.37 -2.96
CA ARG A 233 6.84 30.16 -4.11
C ARG A 233 6.37 29.27 -5.26
N ALA A 234 7.06 28.17 -5.55
CA ALA A 234 6.61 27.19 -6.54
C ALA A 234 5.28 26.54 -6.13
N PHE A 235 5.13 26.14 -4.85
CA PHE A 235 3.85 25.60 -4.34
C PHE A 235 2.71 26.63 -4.41
N ARG A 236 2.96 27.89 -4.07
CA ARG A 236 1.97 28.96 -4.20
C ARG A 236 1.55 29.20 -5.65
N THR A 237 2.46 28.99 -6.60
CA THR A 237 2.15 29.09 -8.03
C THR A 237 1.32 27.90 -8.52
N ILE A 238 1.64 26.68 -8.07
CA ILE A 238 0.90 25.45 -8.43
C ILE A 238 -0.48 25.45 -7.75
N PHE A 239 -0.53 25.80 -6.47
CA PHE A 239 -1.76 25.85 -5.67
C PHE A 239 -2.06 27.28 -5.21
N PRO A 240 -2.68 28.09 -6.06
CA PRO A 240 -2.91 29.52 -5.76
C PRO A 240 -3.85 29.76 -4.57
N ASN A 241 -4.61 28.75 -4.18
CA ASN A 241 -5.48 28.76 -3.01
C ASN A 241 -4.74 28.48 -1.69
N LEU A 242 -3.51 27.95 -1.74
CA LEU A 242 -2.71 27.60 -0.53
C LEU A 242 -2.47 28.81 0.38
N PRO A 243 -1.95 29.97 -0.10
CA PRO A 243 -1.69 31.12 0.77
C PRO A 243 -2.95 31.74 1.38
N LEU A 244 -4.10 31.61 0.71
CA LEU A 244 -5.39 32.07 1.27
C LEU A 244 -5.85 31.18 2.41
N MET A 245 -5.71 29.86 2.26
CA MET A 245 -6.05 28.91 3.29
C MET A 245 -5.14 29.06 4.54
N THR A 246 -3.83 29.05 4.31
CA THR A 246 -2.86 29.17 5.41
C THR A 246 -2.96 30.52 6.12
N GLY A 247 -3.15 31.61 5.38
CA GLY A 247 -3.42 32.92 5.94
C GLY A 247 -4.76 33.01 6.70
N SER A 248 -5.80 32.26 6.28
CA SER A 248 -7.06 32.21 7.02
C SER A 248 -6.93 31.50 8.36
N LEU A 249 -6.05 30.49 8.43
CA LEU A 249 -5.75 29.75 9.66
C LEU A 249 -4.80 30.54 10.57
N ALA A 250 -3.69 31.05 10.03
CA ALA A 250 -2.69 31.77 10.81
C ALA A 250 -3.23 33.07 11.45
N ASP A 251 -3.96 33.87 10.66
CA ASP A 251 -4.50 35.14 11.13
C ASP A 251 -5.92 35.02 11.68
N ALA A 252 -6.49 33.81 11.72
CA ALA A 252 -7.89 33.56 12.08
C ALA A 252 -8.89 34.45 11.30
N SER A 253 -8.58 34.78 10.05
CA SER A 253 -9.29 35.76 9.21
C SER A 253 -10.41 35.10 8.42
N PHE A 254 -11.65 35.48 8.70
CA PHE A 254 -12.83 34.99 7.98
C PHE A 254 -12.86 35.48 6.52
N LEU A 255 -12.35 36.69 6.24
CA LEU A 255 -12.28 37.23 4.88
C LEU A 255 -11.37 36.36 3.98
N LYS A 256 -10.19 35.96 4.48
CA LYS A 256 -9.28 35.08 3.74
C LYS A 256 -9.91 33.69 3.49
N MET A 257 -10.73 33.20 4.43
CA MET A 257 -11.47 31.96 4.26
C MET A 257 -12.52 32.07 3.14
N ILE A 258 -13.27 33.18 3.07
CA ILE A 258 -14.23 33.41 1.97
C ILE A 258 -13.50 33.46 0.62
N LEU A 259 -12.37 34.15 0.53
CA LEU A 259 -11.56 34.20 -0.68
C LEU A 259 -11.02 32.80 -1.07
N TYR A 260 -10.61 32.00 -0.09
CA TYR A 260 -10.22 30.60 -0.30
C TYR A 260 -11.35 29.76 -0.88
N ILE A 261 -12.57 29.89 -0.34
CA ILE A 261 -13.76 29.20 -0.87
C ILE A 261 -14.06 29.68 -2.30
N ALA A 262 -14.03 30.99 -2.53
CA ALA A 262 -14.30 31.57 -3.84
C ALA A 262 -13.29 31.11 -4.91
N THR A 263 -12.00 31.13 -4.61
CA THR A 263 -10.95 30.65 -5.54
C THR A 263 -11.11 29.15 -5.82
N THR A 264 -11.41 28.33 -4.81
CA THR A 264 -11.68 26.90 -4.99
C THR A 264 -12.91 26.67 -5.86
N ALA A 265 -13.98 27.43 -5.68
CA ALA A 265 -15.19 27.34 -6.50
C ALA A 265 -14.92 27.71 -7.96
N VAL A 266 -14.09 28.73 -8.24
CA VAL A 266 -13.67 29.09 -9.60
C VAL A 266 -12.88 27.95 -10.24
N ILE A 267 -11.90 27.37 -9.53
CA ILE A 267 -11.11 26.24 -10.04
C ILE A 267 -12.03 25.05 -10.36
N LEU A 268 -13.01 24.77 -9.50
CA LEU A 268 -13.98 23.69 -9.71
C LEU A 268 -14.89 23.97 -10.93
N ALA A 269 -15.33 25.21 -11.13
CA ALA A 269 -16.13 25.61 -12.30
C ALA A 269 -15.33 25.42 -13.61
N VAL A 270 -14.07 25.83 -13.63
CA VAL A 270 -13.16 25.60 -14.76
C VAL A 270 -12.97 24.11 -15.03
N PHE A 271 -12.81 23.32 -13.98
CA PHE A 271 -12.72 21.87 -14.09
C PHE A 271 -13.95 21.25 -14.79
N PHE A 272 -15.16 21.60 -14.36
CA PHE A 272 -16.37 21.06 -15.00
C PHE A 272 -16.51 21.51 -16.47
N ALA A 273 -16.09 22.71 -16.81
CA ALA A 273 -16.07 23.19 -18.19
C ALA A 273 -15.06 22.40 -19.06
N LEU A 274 -13.88 22.07 -18.50
CA LEU A 274 -12.88 21.23 -19.17
C LEU A 274 -13.34 19.77 -19.29
N ALA A 275 -13.90 19.22 -18.23
CA ALA A 275 -14.38 17.83 -18.18
C ALA A 275 -15.45 17.56 -19.26
N TRP A 276 -16.34 18.54 -19.51
CA TRP A 276 -17.34 18.46 -20.59
C TRP A 276 -16.72 18.19 -21.95
N LYS A 277 -15.57 18.85 -22.27
CA LYS A 277 -14.91 18.75 -23.57
C LYS A 277 -13.94 17.57 -23.71
N ILE A 278 -13.37 17.10 -22.59
CA ILE A 278 -12.24 16.14 -22.61
C ILE A 278 -12.68 14.73 -22.27
N TYR A 279 -13.58 14.55 -21.30
CA TYR A 279 -13.90 13.23 -20.74
C TYR A 279 -14.59 12.29 -21.73
N LEU A 280 -15.66 12.76 -22.40
CA LEU A 280 -16.47 11.90 -23.26
C LEU A 280 -15.69 11.33 -24.46
N PRO A 281 -14.90 12.12 -25.22
CA PRO A 281 -14.09 11.59 -26.32
C PRO A 281 -13.04 10.58 -25.86
N ALA A 282 -12.47 10.76 -24.66
CA ALA A 282 -11.49 9.82 -24.09
C ALA A 282 -12.13 8.48 -23.75
N VAL A 283 -13.33 8.47 -23.20
CA VAL A 283 -14.09 7.27 -22.85
C VAL A 283 -14.55 6.50 -24.09
N LEU A 284 -15.14 7.17 -25.08
CA LEU A 284 -15.61 6.55 -26.33
C LEU A 284 -14.45 5.90 -27.10
N GLY A 285 -13.28 6.56 -27.16
CA GLY A 285 -12.11 5.99 -27.81
C GLY A 285 -11.57 4.71 -27.18
N MET A 286 -11.90 4.43 -25.91
CA MET A 286 -11.53 3.17 -25.22
C MET A 286 -12.50 2.03 -25.50
N SER A 287 -13.78 2.31 -25.76
CA SER A 287 -14.80 1.30 -25.99
C SER A 287 -14.72 0.64 -27.39
N GLU A 288 -14.12 1.31 -28.37
CA GLU A 288 -14.02 0.84 -29.76
C GLU A 288 -12.90 -0.17 -30.01
N THR A 289 -12.12 -0.54 -29.01
CA THR A 289 -10.97 -1.42 -29.17
C THR A 289 -11.31 -2.88 -28.90
N THR A 290 -11.87 -3.55 -29.89
CA THR A 290 -11.87 -5.02 -29.97
C THR A 290 -10.47 -5.49 -30.34
N SER A 291 -9.85 -6.33 -29.48
CA SER A 291 -8.61 -7.00 -29.84
C SER A 291 -8.86 -7.94 -31.02
N GLU A 292 -8.11 -7.79 -32.11
CA GLU A 292 -8.09 -8.80 -33.18
C GLU A 292 -7.74 -10.16 -32.58
N LYS A 293 -8.68 -11.07 -32.58
CA LYS A 293 -8.43 -12.46 -32.19
C LYS A 293 -7.58 -13.09 -33.30
N ARG A 294 -6.30 -13.30 -33.04
CA ARG A 294 -5.44 -14.10 -33.90
C ARG A 294 -6.00 -15.55 -33.92
N ILE A 295 -6.60 -15.94 -35.02
CA ILE A 295 -7.04 -17.33 -35.25
C ILE A 295 -5.78 -18.12 -35.57
N LEU A 296 -5.41 -19.04 -34.68
CA LEU A 296 -4.29 -19.96 -34.92
C LEU A 296 -4.66 -20.97 -36.01
N SER A 297 -3.73 -21.24 -36.91
CA SER A 297 -3.93 -22.30 -37.92
C SER A 297 -3.96 -23.68 -37.26
N LYS A 298 -4.63 -24.66 -37.90
CA LYS A 298 -4.67 -26.04 -37.38
C LYS A 298 -3.27 -26.63 -37.15
N GLU A 299 -2.30 -26.26 -38.00
CA GLU A 299 -0.91 -26.71 -37.89
C GLU A 299 -0.19 -26.07 -36.68
N GLU A 300 -0.42 -24.79 -36.40
CA GLU A 300 0.10 -24.12 -35.22
C GLU A 300 -0.50 -24.73 -33.93
N VAL A 301 -1.78 -25.07 -33.93
CA VAL A 301 -2.45 -25.75 -32.81
C VAL A 301 -1.82 -27.11 -32.58
N THR A 302 -1.63 -27.93 -33.63
CA THR A 302 -1.05 -29.27 -33.49
C THR A 302 0.40 -29.24 -33.03
N ARG A 303 1.19 -28.25 -33.43
CA ARG A 303 2.56 -28.05 -32.94
C ARG A 303 2.63 -27.58 -31.49
N THR A 304 1.63 -26.86 -31.03
CA THR A 304 1.61 -26.27 -29.66
C THR A 304 1.06 -27.24 -28.61
N VAL A 305 0.18 -28.18 -29.03
CA VAL A 305 -0.43 -29.18 -28.14
C VAL A 305 0.52 -30.38 -27.98
N LYS A 306 1.55 -30.23 -27.14
CA LYS A 306 2.38 -31.34 -26.67
C LYS A 306 1.95 -31.73 -25.27
N SER A 307 1.87 -33.04 -24.99
CA SER A 307 1.65 -33.55 -23.62
C SER A 307 2.77 -33.08 -22.71
N LYS A 308 2.43 -32.31 -21.68
CA LYS A 308 3.36 -31.78 -20.66
C LYS A 308 2.85 -32.19 -19.27
N ASN A 309 3.75 -32.17 -18.30
CA ASN A 309 3.36 -32.40 -16.89
C ASN A 309 2.20 -31.45 -16.50
N PRO A 310 1.05 -31.97 -16.08
CA PRO A 310 -0.16 -31.18 -15.82
C PRO A 310 0.06 -30.14 -14.72
N VAL A 311 0.77 -30.46 -13.64
CA VAL A 311 1.08 -29.53 -12.53
C VAL A 311 1.90 -28.34 -13.04
N ARG A 312 2.95 -28.61 -13.83
CA ARG A 312 3.80 -27.54 -14.39
C ARG A 312 3.02 -26.67 -15.37
N THR A 313 2.16 -27.30 -16.19
CA THR A 313 1.34 -26.56 -17.17
C THR A 313 0.35 -25.65 -16.47
N TYR A 314 -0.33 -26.14 -15.43
CA TYR A 314 -1.29 -25.37 -14.67
C TYR A 314 -0.60 -24.24 -13.88
N ALA A 315 0.53 -24.50 -13.24
CA ALA A 315 1.33 -23.47 -12.57
C ALA A 315 1.78 -22.36 -13.55
N MET A 316 2.16 -22.74 -14.80
CA MET A 316 2.53 -21.76 -15.82
C MET A 316 1.34 -20.92 -16.30
N ILE A 317 0.14 -21.49 -16.36
CA ILE A 317 -1.10 -20.75 -16.65
C ILE A 317 -1.37 -19.73 -15.53
N GLU A 318 -1.23 -20.13 -14.25
CA GLU A 318 -1.36 -19.21 -13.12
C GLU A 318 -0.36 -18.05 -13.21
N TRP A 319 0.90 -18.35 -13.50
CA TRP A 319 1.93 -17.34 -13.73
C TRP A 319 1.57 -16.38 -14.85
N LYS A 320 1.17 -16.91 -15.99
CA LYS A 320 0.78 -16.08 -17.15
C LYS A 320 -0.42 -15.18 -16.81
N LYS A 321 -1.41 -15.69 -16.05
CA LYS A 321 -2.53 -14.87 -15.58
C LYS A 321 -2.06 -13.75 -14.65
N LEU A 322 -1.17 -14.04 -13.71
CA LEU A 322 -0.59 -13.02 -12.80
C LEU A 322 0.12 -11.90 -13.57
N TYR A 323 0.95 -12.24 -14.56
CA TYR A 323 1.69 -11.26 -15.36
C TYR A 323 0.82 -10.49 -16.36
N ARG A 324 -0.24 -11.10 -16.87
CA ARG A 324 -1.14 -10.49 -17.86
C ARG A 324 -2.19 -9.59 -17.23
N THR A 325 -2.50 -9.76 -15.97
CA THR A 325 -3.48 -8.94 -15.26
C THR A 325 -2.72 -7.90 -14.40
N PRO A 326 -2.71 -6.61 -14.78
CA PRO A 326 -1.88 -5.59 -14.13
C PRO A 326 -2.16 -5.46 -12.64
N ALA A 327 -3.44 -5.50 -12.25
CA ALA A 327 -3.83 -5.42 -10.85
C ALA A 327 -3.19 -6.56 -10.02
N TRP A 328 -3.12 -7.76 -10.57
CA TRP A 328 -2.52 -8.91 -9.90
C TRP A 328 -0.99 -8.85 -9.95
N PHE A 329 -0.42 -8.48 -11.10
CA PHE A 329 1.01 -8.29 -11.23
C PHE A 329 1.55 -7.28 -10.22
N MET A 330 0.92 -6.11 -10.13
CA MET A 330 1.33 -5.04 -9.22
C MET A 330 1.28 -5.46 -7.75
N ASN A 331 0.18 -6.07 -7.32
CA ASN A 331 -0.02 -6.36 -5.90
C ASN A 331 0.58 -7.71 -5.46
N CYS A 332 0.60 -8.73 -6.33
CA CYS A 332 1.05 -10.07 -5.96
C CYS A 332 2.50 -10.37 -6.38
N VAL A 333 3.04 -9.67 -7.38
CA VAL A 333 4.39 -9.94 -7.90
C VAL A 333 5.32 -8.76 -7.62
N LEU A 334 4.95 -7.58 -8.08
CA LEU A 334 5.82 -6.41 -8.06
C LEU A 334 6.03 -5.88 -6.64
N MET A 335 4.97 -5.76 -5.85
CA MET A 335 5.06 -5.29 -4.47
C MET A 335 5.96 -6.19 -3.60
N PRO A 336 5.78 -7.52 -3.55
CA PRO A 336 6.70 -8.40 -2.83
C PRO A 336 8.16 -8.31 -3.29
N LEU A 337 8.43 -7.94 -4.53
CA LEU A 337 9.80 -7.82 -5.06
C LEU A 337 10.41 -6.44 -4.84
N ILE A 338 9.64 -5.36 -5.02
CA ILE A 338 10.15 -3.98 -4.89
C ILE A 338 10.25 -3.56 -3.43
N TRP A 339 9.28 -3.89 -2.61
CA TRP A 339 9.26 -3.49 -1.21
C TRP A 339 10.52 -3.92 -0.43
N PRO A 340 11.02 -5.16 -0.62
CA PRO A 340 12.30 -5.57 -0.08
C PRO A 340 13.45 -4.64 -0.47
N VAL A 341 13.61 -4.39 -1.76
CA VAL A 341 14.70 -3.53 -2.27
C VAL A 341 14.59 -2.12 -1.71
N PHE A 342 13.39 -1.58 -1.61
CA PHE A 342 13.12 -0.27 -1.05
C PHE A 342 13.50 -0.20 0.44
N MET A 343 13.09 -1.18 1.25
CA MET A 343 13.43 -1.24 2.67
C MET A 343 14.92 -1.44 2.91
N LEU A 344 15.59 -2.29 2.11
CA LEU A 344 17.05 -2.45 2.16
C LEU A 344 17.76 -1.15 1.79
N GLY A 345 17.29 -0.44 0.77
CA GLY A 345 17.80 0.88 0.39
C GLY A 345 17.72 1.88 1.55
N ILE A 346 16.56 1.95 2.22
CA ILE A 346 16.36 2.78 3.41
C ILE A 346 17.32 2.39 4.53
N ALA A 347 17.44 1.10 4.82
CA ALA A 347 18.32 0.60 5.87
C ALA A 347 19.81 0.93 5.59
N LEU A 348 20.27 0.70 4.36
CA LEU A 348 21.64 1.02 3.94
C LEU A 348 21.94 2.52 4.06
N ILE A 349 21.03 3.39 3.60
CA ILE A 349 21.23 4.84 3.72
C ILE A 349 21.21 5.26 5.20
N SER A 350 20.38 4.64 6.04
CA SER A 350 20.37 4.91 7.49
C SER A 350 21.68 4.51 8.16
N ILE A 351 22.25 3.36 7.79
CA ILE A 351 23.55 2.90 8.27
C ILE A 351 24.66 3.86 7.82
N ILE A 352 24.69 4.24 6.55
CA ILE A 352 25.68 5.18 6.01
C ILE A 352 25.60 6.54 6.72
N SER A 353 24.40 7.06 6.94
CA SER A 353 24.20 8.32 7.68
C SER A 353 24.67 8.22 9.13
N SER A 354 24.37 7.10 9.81
CA SER A 354 24.81 6.87 11.20
C SER A 354 26.33 6.76 11.31
N LEU A 355 26.96 6.10 10.34
CA LEU A 355 28.43 6.00 10.24
C LEU A 355 29.07 7.37 9.97
N GLY A 356 28.45 8.21 9.13
CA GLY A 356 28.87 9.60 8.90
C GLY A 356 28.84 10.44 10.18
N MET A 357 27.72 10.39 10.92
CA MET A 357 27.60 11.08 12.22
C MET A 357 28.58 10.55 13.28
N ALA A 358 28.74 9.23 13.38
CA ALA A 358 29.70 8.64 14.30
C ALA A 358 31.15 9.04 13.99
N LYS A 359 31.49 9.24 12.72
CA LYS A 359 32.80 9.71 12.25
C LYS A 359 33.03 11.19 12.64
N THR A 360 32.01 12.06 12.50
CA THR A 360 32.10 13.48 12.87
C THR A 360 32.16 13.69 14.40
N THR A 361 31.49 12.83 15.18
CA THR A 361 31.53 12.91 16.66
C THR A 361 32.77 12.23 17.28
N GLY A 362 33.67 11.63 16.49
CA GLY A 362 34.83 10.88 16.99
C GLY A 362 34.49 9.62 17.79
N LEU A 363 33.21 9.30 17.97
CA LEU A 363 32.72 8.10 18.67
C LEU A 363 33.13 6.83 17.93
N TRP A 364 33.08 6.85 16.59
CA TRP A 364 33.45 5.72 15.75
C TRP A 364 34.93 5.39 15.88
N THR A 365 35.78 6.40 15.84
CA THR A 365 37.23 6.24 15.99
C THR A 365 37.58 5.65 17.36
N ARG A 366 36.93 6.06 18.43
CA ARG A 366 37.12 5.47 19.78
C ARG A 366 36.64 4.02 19.83
N LEU A 367 35.41 3.72 19.38
CA LEU A 367 34.82 2.37 19.42
C LEU A 367 35.60 1.35 18.56
N VAL A 368 36.18 1.81 17.44
CA VAL A 368 37.02 0.95 16.56
C VAL A 368 38.44 0.81 17.13
N ALA A 369 39.07 1.92 17.60
CA ALA A 369 40.42 1.91 18.16
C ALA A 369 40.50 1.06 19.44
N ASP A 370 39.46 1.13 20.31
CA ASP A 370 39.42 0.35 21.55
C ASP A 370 39.04 -1.13 21.33
N GLY A 371 38.80 -1.53 20.07
CA GLY A 371 38.36 -2.89 19.76
C GLY A 371 37.03 -3.31 20.38
N THR A 372 36.32 -2.36 20.99
CA THR A 372 35.04 -2.61 21.71
C THR A 372 33.97 -3.16 20.78
N ILE A 373 33.91 -2.65 19.53
CA ILE A 373 32.99 -3.17 18.50
C ILE A 373 33.28 -4.64 18.20
N PHE A 374 34.56 -5.00 17.99
CA PHE A 374 34.94 -6.37 17.69
C PHE A 374 34.71 -7.34 18.84
N ARG A 375 34.81 -6.85 20.11
CA ARG A 375 34.47 -7.66 21.29
C ARG A 375 32.96 -7.84 21.43
N LEU A 376 32.17 -6.80 21.20
CA LEU A 376 30.70 -6.88 21.19
C LEU A 376 30.18 -7.80 20.09
N LEU A 377 30.85 -7.83 18.92
CA LEU A 377 30.44 -8.63 17.78
C LEU A 377 30.84 -10.11 17.87
N LYS A 378 31.79 -10.48 18.74
CA LYS A 378 32.21 -11.88 18.95
C LYS A 378 31.38 -12.64 19.98
N GLY A 379 30.47 -11.99 20.69
CA GLY A 379 29.61 -12.62 21.71
C GLY A 379 28.37 -13.30 21.15
N GLU A 380 27.63 -13.99 22.02
CA GLU A 380 26.32 -14.60 21.69
C GLU A 380 25.23 -13.55 21.40
N LEU A 381 25.32 -12.37 22.03
CA LEU A 381 24.34 -11.29 21.87
C LEU A 381 24.16 -10.84 20.42
N PRO A 382 25.21 -10.60 19.61
CA PRO A 382 25.06 -10.23 18.21
C PRO A 382 24.38 -11.31 17.37
N VAL A 383 24.66 -12.58 17.66
CA VAL A 383 23.99 -13.72 16.98
C VAL A 383 22.50 -13.73 17.33
N ALA A 384 22.15 -13.53 18.61
CA ALA A 384 20.75 -13.42 19.05
C ALA A 384 20.02 -12.28 18.37
N VAL A 385 20.62 -11.09 18.36
CA VAL A 385 20.05 -9.91 17.69
C VAL A 385 19.89 -10.18 16.18
N ALA A 386 20.88 -10.75 15.52
CA ALA A 386 20.82 -11.07 14.09
C ALA A 386 19.70 -12.06 13.78
N VAL A 387 19.55 -13.12 14.55
CA VAL A 387 18.50 -14.14 14.34
C VAL A 387 17.10 -13.56 14.61
N LEU A 388 16.92 -12.82 15.69
CA LEU A 388 15.63 -12.22 16.04
C LEU A 388 15.20 -11.15 15.03
N THR A 389 16.14 -10.31 14.58
CA THR A 389 15.87 -9.30 13.55
C THR A 389 15.58 -9.93 12.20
N ALA A 390 16.33 -10.96 11.79
CA ALA A 390 16.05 -11.69 10.55
C ALA A 390 14.67 -12.37 10.59
N SER A 391 14.30 -12.96 11.74
CA SER A 391 12.97 -13.55 11.96
C SER A 391 11.87 -12.49 11.86
N GLY A 392 12.06 -11.33 12.48
CA GLY A 392 11.12 -10.20 12.43
C GLY A 392 10.93 -9.68 10.99
N ILE A 393 12.02 -9.56 10.25
CA ILE A 393 11.97 -9.16 8.84
C ILE A 393 11.26 -10.22 8.00
N ALA A 394 11.54 -11.51 8.20
CA ALA A 394 10.86 -12.59 7.48
C ALA A 394 9.33 -12.56 7.72
N VAL A 395 8.91 -12.32 8.97
CA VAL A 395 7.48 -12.14 9.32
C VAL A 395 6.90 -10.94 8.60
N MET A 396 7.54 -9.78 8.66
CA MET A 396 7.05 -8.57 7.99
C MET A 396 6.97 -8.73 6.47
N MET A 397 7.97 -9.39 5.86
CA MET A 397 8.00 -9.57 4.40
C MET A 397 6.95 -10.55 3.90
N SER A 398 6.64 -11.59 4.68
CA SER A 398 5.58 -12.53 4.35
C SER A 398 4.21 -11.86 4.26
N MET A 399 3.96 -10.79 5.03
CA MET A 399 2.72 -10.02 4.99
C MET A 399 2.48 -9.32 3.64
N PHE A 400 3.54 -8.95 2.92
CA PHE A 400 3.42 -8.34 1.59
C PHE A 400 3.18 -9.37 0.48
N CYS A 401 3.38 -10.66 0.76
CA CYS A 401 3.21 -11.74 -0.21
C CYS A 401 1.78 -12.30 -0.19
N VAL A 402 0.80 -11.52 -0.63
CA VAL A 402 -0.63 -11.90 -0.66
C VAL A 402 -1.01 -12.84 -1.82
N ILE A 403 -0.03 -13.42 -2.50
CA ILE A 403 -0.26 -14.25 -3.69
C ILE A 403 -1.02 -15.53 -3.33
N SER A 404 -0.64 -16.21 -2.26
CA SER A 404 -1.30 -17.43 -1.77
C SER A 404 -2.62 -17.10 -1.05
N ALA A 405 -2.69 -15.96 -0.34
CA ALA A 405 -3.89 -15.46 0.33
C ALA A 405 -5.05 -15.08 -0.61
N THR A 406 -4.79 -15.03 -1.92
CA THR A 406 -5.77 -14.65 -2.93
C THR A 406 -5.84 -15.61 -4.11
N ALA A 407 -5.18 -16.77 -4.03
CA ALA A 407 -5.03 -17.69 -5.15
C ALA A 407 -6.37 -18.23 -5.67
N MET A 408 -7.26 -18.63 -4.77
CA MET A 408 -8.62 -19.08 -5.10
C MET A 408 -9.54 -17.88 -5.36
N SER A 409 -9.45 -16.84 -4.55
CA SER A 409 -10.24 -15.61 -4.71
C SER A 409 -10.05 -14.95 -6.08
N ARG A 410 -8.84 -15.00 -6.66
CA ARG A 410 -8.57 -14.50 -8.02
C ARG A 410 -9.27 -15.28 -9.13
N LYS A 411 -9.72 -16.50 -8.89
CA LYS A 411 -10.50 -17.26 -9.89
C LYS A 411 -11.86 -16.63 -10.13
N GLY A 412 -12.45 -16.01 -9.11
CA GLY A 412 -13.78 -15.42 -9.21
C GLY A 412 -14.82 -16.43 -9.72
N SER A 413 -15.67 -16.03 -10.63
CA SER A 413 -16.67 -16.91 -11.26
C SER A 413 -16.06 -18.04 -12.12
N GLU A 414 -14.79 -17.90 -12.53
CA GLU A 414 -14.07 -18.92 -13.32
C GLU A 414 -13.73 -20.18 -12.51
N TYR A 415 -13.93 -20.19 -11.18
CA TYR A 415 -13.62 -21.35 -10.33
C TYR A 415 -14.36 -22.63 -10.79
N ILE A 416 -15.53 -22.48 -11.44
CA ILE A 416 -16.31 -23.60 -12.00
C ILE A 416 -15.49 -24.39 -13.03
N TYR A 417 -14.68 -23.69 -13.83
CA TYR A 417 -13.84 -24.35 -14.85
C TYR A 417 -12.75 -25.22 -14.23
N MET A 418 -12.35 -24.99 -12.98
CA MET A 418 -11.39 -25.86 -12.27
C MET A 418 -11.94 -27.27 -12.06
N LYS A 419 -13.26 -27.42 -11.89
CA LYS A 419 -13.94 -28.71 -11.78
C LYS A 419 -13.96 -29.50 -13.11
N CYS A 420 -13.86 -28.79 -14.24
CA CYS A 420 -13.84 -29.38 -15.58
C CYS A 420 -12.43 -29.82 -16.01
N ILE A 421 -11.37 -29.43 -15.29
CA ILE A 421 -9.99 -29.77 -15.63
C ILE A 421 -9.74 -31.23 -15.21
N PRO A 422 -9.28 -32.12 -16.12
CA PRO A 422 -9.00 -33.54 -15.80
C PRO A 422 -7.69 -33.66 -14.99
N MET A 423 -7.68 -33.14 -13.77
CA MET A 423 -6.54 -33.06 -12.88
C MET A 423 -7.03 -33.19 -11.42
N SER A 424 -6.31 -33.95 -10.59
CA SER A 424 -6.67 -34.10 -9.18
C SER A 424 -6.64 -32.75 -8.46
N TYR A 425 -7.53 -32.50 -7.49
CA TYR A 425 -7.51 -31.27 -6.68
C TYR A 425 -6.20 -31.12 -5.91
N HIS A 426 -5.60 -32.23 -5.50
CA HIS A 426 -4.28 -32.24 -4.88
C HIS A 426 -3.20 -31.63 -5.79
N ASP A 427 -3.21 -31.96 -7.09
CA ASP A 427 -2.26 -31.42 -8.05
C ASP A 427 -2.58 -29.97 -8.43
N GLN A 428 -3.87 -29.57 -8.44
CA GLN A 428 -4.27 -28.19 -8.64
C GLN A 428 -3.77 -27.30 -7.46
N ILE A 429 -3.91 -27.76 -6.22
CA ILE A 429 -3.37 -27.09 -5.03
C ILE A 429 -1.84 -26.96 -5.12
N ARG A 430 -1.15 -28.05 -5.52
CA ARG A 430 0.31 -27.99 -5.74
C ARG A 430 0.70 -26.93 -6.77
N ALA A 431 -0.01 -26.85 -7.88
CA ALA A 431 0.29 -25.89 -8.93
C ALA A 431 0.10 -24.43 -8.46
N MET A 432 -0.97 -24.15 -7.69
CA MET A 432 -1.18 -22.85 -7.06
C MET A 432 -0.07 -22.51 -6.07
N LEU A 433 0.35 -23.47 -5.24
CA LEU A 433 1.44 -23.30 -4.28
C LEU A 433 2.78 -22.99 -4.94
N VAL A 434 3.13 -23.68 -6.05
CA VAL A 434 4.40 -23.45 -6.74
C VAL A 434 4.56 -21.99 -7.13
N SER A 435 3.50 -21.38 -7.65
CA SER A 435 3.53 -19.96 -8.03
C SER A 435 3.68 -19.05 -6.81
N GLY A 436 2.97 -19.32 -5.72
CA GLY A 436 3.03 -18.56 -4.48
C GLY A 436 4.40 -18.65 -3.82
N ILE A 437 4.90 -19.85 -3.59
CA ILE A 437 6.18 -20.09 -2.94
C ILE A 437 7.34 -19.47 -3.71
N LEU A 438 7.39 -19.61 -5.04
CA LEU A 438 8.49 -19.05 -5.84
C LEU A 438 8.56 -17.53 -5.74
N ILE A 439 7.45 -16.83 -5.85
CA ILE A 439 7.42 -15.36 -5.76
C ILE A 439 7.70 -14.91 -4.33
N SER A 440 7.14 -15.59 -3.33
CA SER A 440 7.41 -15.28 -1.92
C SER A 440 8.89 -15.47 -1.56
N LEU A 441 9.52 -16.54 -2.03
CA LEU A 441 10.95 -16.76 -1.82
C LEU A 441 11.81 -15.72 -2.55
N LEU A 442 11.45 -15.35 -3.78
CA LEU A 442 12.13 -14.27 -4.50
C LEU A 442 12.03 -12.92 -3.77
N GLY A 443 10.96 -12.69 -3.04
CA GLY A 443 10.78 -11.50 -2.20
C GLY A 443 11.55 -11.57 -0.88
N THR A 444 11.64 -12.72 -0.23
CA THR A 444 12.21 -12.86 1.13
C THR A 444 13.68 -13.25 1.15
N LEU A 445 14.16 -14.08 0.21
CA LEU A 445 15.57 -14.52 0.17
C LEU A 445 16.59 -13.38 0.00
N PRO A 446 16.33 -12.31 -0.77
CA PRO A 446 17.29 -11.20 -0.86
C PRO A 446 17.62 -10.58 0.50
N TYR A 447 16.65 -10.53 1.45
CA TYR A 447 16.91 -10.06 2.81
C TYR A 447 17.79 -11.00 3.59
N ALA A 448 17.49 -12.30 3.56
CA ALA A 448 18.34 -13.28 4.22
C ALA A 448 19.76 -13.23 3.67
N LEU A 449 19.92 -13.01 2.36
CA LEU A 449 21.20 -12.87 1.69
C LEU A 449 21.97 -11.63 2.17
N VAL A 450 21.31 -10.46 2.19
CA VAL A 450 21.93 -9.22 2.69
C VAL A 450 22.30 -9.36 4.17
N PHE A 451 21.43 -9.93 4.98
CA PHE A 451 21.71 -10.21 6.38
C PHE A 451 22.92 -11.13 6.54
N ASN A 452 23.02 -12.16 5.72
CA ASN A 452 24.15 -13.08 5.71
C ASN A 452 25.47 -12.39 5.27
N ILE A 453 25.42 -11.51 4.28
CA ILE A 453 26.59 -10.71 3.88
C ILE A 453 27.04 -9.83 5.05
N ILE A 454 26.11 -9.16 5.72
CA ILE A 454 26.42 -8.34 6.90
C ILE A 454 27.05 -9.22 8.00
N ALA A 455 26.48 -10.40 8.28
CA ALA A 455 27.01 -11.33 9.27
C ALA A 455 28.46 -11.77 8.96
N VAL A 456 28.76 -12.03 7.69
CA VAL A 456 30.12 -12.36 7.25
C VAL A 456 31.08 -11.17 7.42
N VAL A 457 30.68 -9.98 6.98
CA VAL A 457 31.51 -8.75 7.07
C VAL A 457 31.85 -8.43 8.53
N PHE A 458 30.90 -8.64 9.44
CA PHE A 458 31.11 -8.42 10.87
C PHE A 458 31.73 -9.62 11.61
N GLY A 459 32.05 -10.72 10.91
CA GLY A 459 32.69 -11.89 11.49
C GLY A 459 31.84 -12.64 12.51
N LEU A 460 30.49 -12.63 12.34
CA LEU A 460 29.58 -13.39 13.18
C LEU A 460 29.79 -14.89 12.97
N HIS A 461 29.39 -15.68 13.96
CA HIS A 461 29.53 -17.14 13.91
C HIS A 461 28.84 -17.73 12.65
N PRO A 462 29.52 -18.62 11.89
CA PRO A 462 28.99 -19.14 10.61
C PRO A 462 27.61 -19.79 10.71
N ALA A 463 27.25 -20.36 11.87
CA ALA A 463 25.93 -20.92 12.12
C ALA A 463 24.80 -19.87 11.96
N THR A 464 25.07 -18.58 12.13
CA THR A 464 24.09 -17.50 11.94
C THR A 464 23.54 -17.50 10.52
N LEU A 465 24.39 -17.77 9.52
CA LEU A 465 23.99 -17.86 8.10
C LEU A 465 22.93 -18.94 7.88
N LEU A 466 23.15 -20.10 8.51
CA LEU A 466 22.22 -21.22 8.41
C LEU A 466 20.92 -20.94 9.17
N TYR A 467 21.00 -20.35 10.35
CA TYR A 467 19.82 -20.04 11.19
C TYR A 467 18.91 -19.01 10.51
N THR A 468 19.45 -17.90 10.04
CA THR A 468 18.68 -16.84 9.39
C THR A 468 18.02 -17.33 8.11
N THR A 469 18.74 -18.10 7.29
CA THR A 469 18.20 -18.66 6.04
C THR A 469 17.13 -19.71 6.30
N ALA A 470 17.37 -20.63 7.25
CA ALA A 470 16.43 -21.70 7.58
C ALA A 470 15.11 -21.14 8.13
N ILE A 471 15.16 -20.19 9.06
CA ILE A 471 13.95 -19.55 9.61
C ILE A 471 13.19 -18.81 8.52
N THR A 472 13.88 -18.03 7.66
CA THR A 472 13.23 -17.29 6.58
C THR A 472 12.52 -18.22 5.61
N VAL A 473 13.18 -19.30 5.17
CA VAL A 473 12.58 -20.26 4.23
C VAL A 473 11.39 -20.99 4.87
N LEU A 474 11.56 -21.52 6.08
CA LEU A 474 10.50 -22.27 6.76
C LEU A 474 9.28 -21.40 7.06
N PHE A 475 9.48 -20.17 7.55
CA PHE A 475 8.38 -19.25 7.81
C PHE A 475 7.67 -18.83 6.52
N THR A 476 8.40 -18.56 5.44
CA THR A 476 7.80 -18.27 4.13
C THR A 476 6.96 -19.44 3.61
N LEU A 477 7.42 -20.68 3.80
CA LEU A 477 6.64 -21.86 3.44
C LEU A 477 5.37 -21.99 4.32
N PHE A 478 5.49 -21.79 5.63
CA PHE A 478 4.37 -21.80 6.56
C PHE A 478 3.28 -20.84 6.12
N VAL A 479 3.64 -19.58 5.86
CA VAL A 479 2.74 -18.52 5.41
C VAL A 479 2.02 -18.91 4.12
N ASN A 480 2.72 -19.44 3.12
CA ASN A 480 2.08 -19.85 1.87
C ASN A 480 1.08 -21.00 2.05
N TYR A 481 1.36 -21.96 2.95
CA TYR A 481 0.43 -23.05 3.25
C TYR A 481 -0.80 -22.55 4.00
N GLU A 482 -0.61 -21.70 5.02
CA GLU A 482 -1.70 -21.12 5.80
C GLU A 482 -2.61 -20.25 4.92
N GLN A 483 -2.03 -19.32 4.21
CA GLN A 483 -2.74 -18.36 3.36
C GLN A 483 -3.57 -19.06 2.29
N LEU A 484 -3.00 -20.09 1.63
CA LEU A 484 -3.75 -20.84 0.62
C LEU A 484 -4.89 -21.65 1.25
N LEU A 485 -4.67 -22.30 2.39
CA LEU A 485 -5.72 -23.04 3.11
C LEU A 485 -6.86 -22.10 3.51
N PHE A 486 -6.53 -20.92 4.01
CA PHE A 486 -7.52 -19.92 4.41
C PHE A 486 -8.32 -19.39 3.22
N ASP A 487 -7.64 -19.09 2.10
CA ASP A 487 -8.32 -18.61 0.88
C ASP A 487 -9.19 -19.69 0.22
N LEU A 488 -8.81 -20.97 0.32
CA LEU A 488 -9.64 -22.09 -0.11
C LEU A 488 -10.90 -22.23 0.78
N ALA A 489 -10.74 -22.10 2.11
CA ALA A 489 -11.84 -22.22 3.05
C ALA A 489 -12.83 -21.04 2.95
N PHE A 490 -12.35 -19.86 2.67
CA PHE A 490 -13.13 -18.63 2.65
C PHE A 490 -12.88 -17.79 1.38
N PRO A 491 -13.08 -18.31 0.16
CA PRO A 491 -12.75 -17.58 -1.05
C PRO A 491 -13.71 -16.42 -1.29
N LYS A 492 -13.18 -15.31 -1.82
CA LYS A 492 -13.99 -14.20 -2.35
C LYS A 492 -14.17 -14.37 -3.85
N LEU A 493 -15.24 -15.06 -4.25
CA LEU A 493 -15.48 -15.40 -5.66
C LEU A 493 -16.26 -14.32 -6.42
N ASN A 494 -17.02 -13.47 -5.70
CA ASN A 494 -17.82 -12.42 -6.30
C ASN A 494 -17.10 -11.07 -6.21
N TRP A 495 -16.52 -10.63 -7.30
CA TRP A 495 -15.88 -9.31 -7.44
C TRP A 495 -16.14 -8.75 -8.85
N GLU A 496 -16.19 -7.43 -8.96
CA GLU A 496 -16.51 -6.74 -10.21
C GLU A 496 -15.25 -6.38 -11.02
N ASN A 497 -14.13 -6.17 -10.33
CA ASN A 497 -12.85 -5.90 -10.95
C ASN A 497 -11.72 -6.67 -10.28
N GLU A 498 -10.63 -6.89 -11.00
CA GLU A 498 -9.49 -7.70 -10.55
C GLU A 498 -8.81 -7.12 -9.29
N THR A 499 -8.85 -5.80 -9.10
CA THR A 499 -8.30 -5.13 -7.92
C THR A 499 -9.10 -5.48 -6.66
N ALA A 500 -10.41 -5.67 -6.79
CA ALA A 500 -11.30 -6.01 -5.68
C ALA A 500 -11.07 -7.43 -5.14
N ALA A 501 -10.52 -8.34 -5.95
CA ALA A 501 -10.13 -9.67 -5.51
C ALA A 501 -9.02 -9.63 -4.45
N ILE A 502 -8.19 -8.58 -4.47
CA ILE A 502 -7.03 -8.43 -3.59
C ILE A 502 -7.29 -7.36 -2.52
N LYS A 503 -7.47 -6.09 -2.93
CA LYS A 503 -7.51 -4.94 -1.99
C LYS A 503 -8.76 -4.89 -1.10
N SER A 504 -9.91 -5.30 -1.61
CA SER A 504 -11.14 -5.35 -0.80
C SER A 504 -11.44 -6.75 -0.25
N ASN A 505 -10.44 -7.62 -0.19
CA ASN A 505 -10.56 -8.96 0.38
C ASN A 505 -10.22 -8.95 1.87
N ASN A 506 -11.22 -8.65 2.71
CA ASN A 506 -11.05 -8.64 4.17
C ASN A 506 -10.62 -10.01 4.73
N ARG A 507 -10.84 -11.09 3.97
CA ARG A 507 -10.46 -12.45 4.36
C ARG A 507 -8.95 -12.64 4.24
N SER A 508 -8.32 -12.11 3.18
CA SER A 508 -6.85 -12.14 3.06
C SER A 508 -6.17 -11.30 4.16
N LEU A 509 -6.83 -10.22 4.62
CA LEU A 509 -6.34 -9.44 5.76
C LEU A 509 -6.31 -10.28 7.05
N ILE A 510 -7.35 -11.10 7.29
CA ILE A 510 -7.41 -11.98 8.48
C ILE A 510 -6.26 -12.99 8.44
N SER A 511 -5.99 -13.59 7.29
CA SER A 511 -4.87 -14.52 7.10
C SER A 511 -3.53 -13.84 7.43
N VAL A 512 -3.31 -12.62 6.93
CA VAL A 512 -2.12 -11.82 7.26
C VAL A 512 -2.00 -11.53 8.77
N LEU A 513 -3.12 -11.27 9.45
CA LEU A 513 -3.12 -11.08 10.91
C LEU A 513 -2.78 -12.38 11.68
N ILE A 514 -3.21 -13.55 11.17
CA ILE A 514 -2.82 -14.86 11.72
C ILE A 514 -1.30 -15.02 11.58
N ASP A 515 -0.75 -14.76 10.41
CA ASP A 515 0.69 -14.84 10.15
C ASP A 515 1.50 -13.95 11.10
N LEU A 516 1.05 -12.70 11.28
CA LEU A 516 1.66 -11.75 12.22
C LEU A 516 1.62 -12.27 13.66
N THR A 517 0.49 -12.83 14.07
CA THR A 517 0.31 -13.35 15.43
C THR A 517 1.23 -14.53 15.69
N VAL A 518 1.28 -15.49 14.74
CA VAL A 518 2.18 -16.65 14.84
C VAL A 518 3.65 -16.20 14.84
N GLY A 519 4.01 -15.26 13.96
CA GLY A 519 5.35 -14.69 13.92
C GLY A 519 5.74 -13.99 15.23
N ALA A 520 4.84 -13.20 15.80
CA ALA A 520 5.05 -12.54 17.10
C ALA A 520 5.22 -13.55 18.25
N ILE A 521 4.43 -14.62 18.25
CA ILE A 521 4.56 -15.72 19.25
C ILE A 521 5.93 -16.40 19.11
N LEU A 522 6.37 -16.70 17.89
CA LEU A 522 7.68 -17.32 17.67
C LEU A 522 8.83 -16.41 18.13
N ILE A 523 8.79 -15.12 17.76
CA ILE A 523 9.80 -14.15 18.19
C ILE A 523 9.79 -13.99 19.70
N GLY A 524 8.61 -13.90 20.32
CA GLY A 524 8.41 -13.83 21.76
C GLY A 524 8.96 -15.07 22.48
N ALA A 525 8.72 -16.27 21.94
CA ALA A 525 9.31 -17.50 22.44
C ALA A 525 10.84 -17.48 22.39
N GLY A 526 11.43 -17.05 21.27
CA GLY A 526 12.87 -16.88 21.16
C GLY A 526 13.44 -15.90 22.19
N TYR A 527 12.77 -14.77 22.40
CA TYR A 527 13.13 -13.81 23.43
C TYR A 527 13.04 -14.38 24.85
N LEU A 528 11.99 -15.15 25.17
CA LEU A 528 11.84 -15.80 26.48
C LEU A 528 12.92 -16.85 26.73
N LEU A 529 13.20 -17.69 25.74
CA LEU A 529 14.21 -18.74 25.85
C LEU A 529 15.62 -18.17 26.05
N TYR A 530 16.00 -17.18 25.27
CA TYR A 530 17.31 -16.55 25.36
C TYR A 530 17.41 -15.54 26.49
N GLY A 531 16.44 -14.60 26.60
CA GLY A 531 16.53 -13.45 27.51
C GLY A 531 16.16 -13.77 28.95
N LYS A 532 15.15 -14.63 29.21
CA LYS A 532 14.71 -14.96 30.58
C LYS A 532 15.26 -16.30 31.09
N LEU A 533 15.28 -17.32 30.23
CA LEU A 533 15.77 -18.65 30.62
C LEU A 533 17.28 -18.80 30.43
N HIS A 534 17.96 -17.77 29.88
CA HIS A 534 19.39 -17.73 29.65
C HIS A 534 19.96 -18.98 28.94
N LEU A 535 19.16 -19.57 28.03
CA LEU A 535 19.61 -20.70 27.24
C LEU A 535 20.64 -20.25 26.21
N ASN A 536 21.57 -21.13 25.90
CA ASN A 536 22.55 -20.86 24.84
C ASN A 536 21.86 -20.52 23.53
N ILE A 537 22.36 -19.52 22.81
CA ILE A 537 21.76 -19.01 21.58
C ILE A 537 21.59 -20.11 20.50
N HIS A 538 22.53 -21.04 20.42
CA HIS A 538 22.46 -22.14 19.46
C HIS A 538 21.31 -23.11 19.77
N ILE A 539 21.05 -23.35 21.07
CA ILE A 539 19.91 -24.16 21.51
C ILE A 539 18.61 -23.41 21.21
N THR A 540 18.53 -22.13 21.57
CA THR A 540 17.36 -21.30 21.32
C THR A 540 16.99 -21.27 19.84
N THR A 541 17.95 -21.00 18.97
CA THR A 541 17.72 -20.94 17.52
C THR A 541 17.35 -22.30 16.92
N SER A 542 17.95 -23.38 17.40
CA SER A 542 17.58 -24.74 16.98
C SER A 542 16.15 -25.08 17.38
N VAL A 543 15.71 -24.71 18.58
CA VAL A 543 14.33 -24.87 19.05
C VAL A 543 13.37 -24.03 18.19
N MET A 544 13.69 -22.79 17.85
CA MET A 544 12.87 -21.94 16.98
C MET A 544 12.73 -22.55 15.57
N ILE A 545 13.82 -23.08 15.00
CA ILE A 545 13.79 -23.74 13.69
C ILE A 545 12.90 -24.98 13.76
N LEU A 546 13.05 -25.81 14.80
CA LEU A 546 12.25 -27.01 14.99
C LEU A 546 10.74 -26.67 15.12
N LEU A 547 10.40 -25.67 15.95
CA LEU A 547 9.03 -25.20 16.11
C LEU A 547 8.45 -24.71 14.78
N THR A 548 9.19 -23.89 14.05
CA THR A 548 8.76 -23.39 12.74
C THR A 548 8.60 -24.53 11.73
N ALA A 549 9.49 -25.51 11.73
CA ALA A 549 9.41 -26.69 10.87
C ALA A 549 8.18 -27.57 11.19
N VAL A 550 7.88 -27.78 12.47
CA VAL A 550 6.70 -28.52 12.92
C VAL A 550 5.43 -27.80 12.49
N LEU A 551 5.33 -26.49 12.70
CA LEU A 551 4.21 -25.68 12.24
C LEU A 551 4.03 -25.74 10.72
N THR A 552 5.12 -25.62 9.96
CA THR A 552 5.11 -25.70 8.49
C THR A 552 4.61 -27.07 8.02
N PHE A 553 5.08 -28.16 8.66
CA PHE A 553 4.65 -29.50 8.33
C PHE A 553 3.17 -29.73 8.69
N ALA A 554 2.72 -29.23 9.85
CA ALA A 554 1.32 -29.31 10.27
C ALA A 554 0.41 -28.57 9.27
N MET A 555 0.78 -27.34 8.86
CA MET A 555 0.00 -26.58 7.89
C MET A 555 0.01 -27.20 6.50
N ARG A 556 1.13 -27.76 6.07
CA ARG A 556 1.18 -28.54 4.82
C ARG A 556 0.21 -29.71 4.84
N THR A 557 0.23 -30.50 5.91
CA THR A 557 -0.68 -31.67 6.03
C THR A 557 -2.13 -31.24 6.10
N ALA A 558 -2.44 -30.16 6.84
CA ALA A 558 -3.77 -29.56 6.89
C ALA A 558 -4.25 -29.10 5.51
N LEU A 559 -3.40 -28.41 4.75
CA LEU A 559 -3.74 -27.94 3.41
C LEU A 559 -4.08 -29.08 2.45
N PHE A 560 -3.25 -30.14 2.41
CA PHE A 560 -3.48 -31.24 1.49
C PHE A 560 -4.61 -32.18 1.93
N LYS A 561 -4.94 -32.23 3.22
CA LYS A 561 -6.09 -32.99 3.72
C LYS A 561 -7.40 -32.20 3.62
N TRP A 562 -7.45 -31.04 4.25
CA TRP A 562 -8.68 -30.24 4.34
C TRP A 562 -8.92 -29.40 3.10
N GLY A 563 -7.87 -28.85 2.49
CA GLY A 563 -8.00 -28.04 1.27
C GLY A 563 -8.58 -28.85 0.11
N VAL A 564 -8.22 -30.13 -0.03
CA VAL A 564 -8.82 -31.03 -1.05
C VAL A 564 -10.32 -31.24 -0.75
N GLN A 565 -10.68 -31.54 0.50
CA GLN A 565 -12.08 -31.69 0.91
C GLN A 565 -12.90 -30.43 0.65
N VAL A 566 -12.33 -29.26 0.95
CA VAL A 566 -12.99 -27.96 0.70
C VAL A 566 -13.22 -27.77 -0.79
N MET A 567 -12.24 -28.08 -1.65
CA MET A 567 -12.39 -27.97 -3.11
C MET A 567 -13.46 -28.92 -3.68
N GLU A 568 -13.59 -30.12 -3.11
CA GLU A 568 -14.62 -31.08 -3.51
C GLU A 568 -16.03 -30.55 -3.22
N HIS A 569 -16.21 -29.94 -2.04
CA HIS A 569 -17.50 -29.46 -1.55
C HIS A 569 -17.80 -28.00 -1.92
N LEU A 570 -16.89 -27.34 -2.65
CA LEU A 570 -17.09 -25.96 -3.07
C LEU A 570 -18.20 -25.89 -4.11
N GLU A 571 -19.44 -25.72 -3.64
CA GLU A 571 -20.62 -25.52 -4.48
C GLU A 571 -20.74 -24.04 -4.87
N SER A 572 -21.50 -23.77 -5.94
CA SER A 572 -21.78 -22.41 -6.40
C SER A 572 -22.45 -21.61 -5.27
N ALA A 573 -21.71 -20.67 -4.67
CA ALA A 573 -22.24 -19.72 -3.70
C ALA A 573 -23.05 -18.62 -4.40
#